data_d1a9d9ffdee2fc8f45636028d419e820
#
_entry.id   d1a9d9ffdee2fc8f45636028d419e820
#
_cell.length_a   1.000
_cell.length_b   1.000
_cell.length_c   1.000
_cell.angle_alpha   90.00
_cell.angle_beta   90.00
_cell.angle_gamma   90.00
#
_symmetry.space_group_name_H-M   'P 1'
#
loop_
_entity.id
_entity.type
_entity.pdbx_description
1 polymer ?
#
loop_
_entity_poly.entity_id
_entity_poly.type
_entity_poly.pdbx_seq_one_letter_code
_entity_poly.pdbx_strand_id
1 'polypeptide(L)'
;VSGYDCAKKVKGRKRHLLVDTQGLVLKVVILPANITDAEGGQKLLENIKDTFTRLKHLFVDGGYKRTWCEWVEQTLGWSVEVVQRPDANFRGIWWPNDKPFPPELEQELLKKTKGFRDFVVIPRRWVVERTFAWFTFYRRLNRDYDLLPETTEAFIYTTMSRLTLRRLVEMVREPRQK
;
A
#
# COMPACT_ATOMS: atom_id res chain seq x y z
N VAL A 1 4.39 19.52 10.13
CA VAL A 1 5.76 19.00 10.24
C VAL A 1 6.02 18.09 9.04
N SER A 2 7.14 18.31 8.32
CA SER A 2 7.57 17.48 7.18
C SER A 2 8.92 16.82 7.54
N GLY A 3 9.18 15.62 6.98
CA GLY A 3 10.43 14.88 7.15
C GLY A 3 11.12 14.62 5.81
N TYR A 4 12.33 14.08 5.83
CA TYR A 4 13.09 13.71 4.64
C TYR A 4 13.15 12.18 4.49
N ASP A 5 12.64 11.66 3.38
CA ASP A 5 12.73 10.25 3.02
C ASP A 5 14.07 10.01 2.32
N CYS A 6 15.02 9.39 3.03
CA CYS A 6 16.37 9.12 2.50
C CYS A 6 16.35 8.13 1.30
N ALA A 7 15.41 7.21 1.25
CA ALA A 7 15.31 6.22 0.17
C ALA A 7 14.81 6.85 -1.13
N LYS A 8 13.80 7.72 -1.04
CA LYS A 8 13.22 8.43 -2.18
C LYS A 8 13.88 9.78 -2.46
N LYS A 9 14.76 10.24 -1.55
CA LYS A 9 15.43 11.56 -1.62
C LYS A 9 14.46 12.73 -1.75
N VAL A 10 13.33 12.67 -1.04
CA VAL A 10 12.24 13.67 -1.10
C VAL A 10 11.88 14.15 0.29
N LYS A 11 11.67 15.47 0.45
CA LYS A 11 11.12 16.06 1.66
C LYS A 11 9.59 16.13 1.55
N GLY A 12 8.90 15.68 2.60
CA GLY A 12 7.44 15.71 2.60
C GLY A 12 6.82 14.93 3.74
N ARG A 13 5.60 14.45 3.50
CA ARG A 13 4.82 13.61 4.40
C ARG A 13 4.42 12.30 3.71
N LYS A 14 4.31 11.22 4.47
CA LYS A 14 3.78 9.93 4.00
C LYS A 14 2.33 9.80 4.44
N ARG A 15 1.50 9.28 3.54
CA ARG A 15 0.11 8.91 3.81
C ARG A 15 0.04 7.41 4.05
N HIS A 16 -0.28 7.01 5.27
CA HIS A 16 -0.52 5.62 5.63
C HIS A 16 -2.03 5.37 5.60
N LEU A 17 -2.48 4.40 4.82
CA LEU A 17 -3.89 4.10 4.60
C LEU A 17 -4.21 2.67 5.03
N LEU A 18 -5.29 2.51 5.75
CA LEU A 18 -6.00 1.25 5.90
C LEU A 18 -7.25 1.30 5.04
N VAL A 19 -7.40 0.34 4.14
CA VAL A 19 -8.53 0.27 3.22
C VAL A 19 -9.22 -1.09 3.32
N ASP A 20 -10.52 -1.11 3.02
CA ASP A 20 -11.25 -2.36 2.86
C ASP A 20 -10.92 -3.06 1.52
N THR A 21 -11.53 -4.19 1.24
CA THR A 21 -11.33 -4.96 0.01
C THR A 21 -11.82 -4.23 -1.25
N GLN A 22 -12.62 -3.18 -1.09
CA GLN A 22 -13.12 -2.33 -2.18
C GLN A 22 -12.29 -1.06 -2.35
N GLY A 23 -11.27 -0.84 -1.50
CA GLY A 23 -10.42 0.35 -1.52
C GLY A 23 -11.01 1.56 -0.83
N LEU A 24 -12.08 1.40 -0.04
CA LEU A 24 -12.61 2.47 0.78
C LEU A 24 -11.73 2.66 2.01
N VAL A 25 -11.37 3.90 2.32
CA VAL A 25 -10.49 4.21 3.44
C VAL A 25 -11.22 4.00 4.76
N LEU A 26 -10.68 3.12 5.59
CA LEU A 26 -11.11 2.89 6.96
C LEU A 26 -10.39 3.83 7.93
N LYS A 27 -9.09 3.98 7.76
CA LYS A 27 -8.27 4.91 8.55
C LYS A 27 -7.12 5.47 7.72
N VAL A 28 -6.75 6.71 8.00
CA VAL A 28 -5.60 7.39 7.43
C VAL A 28 -4.80 8.05 8.53
N VAL A 29 -3.49 8.06 8.39
CA VAL A 29 -2.56 8.84 9.22
C VAL A 29 -1.51 9.46 8.33
N ILE A 30 -1.25 10.74 8.52
CA ILE A 30 -0.25 11.50 7.77
C ILE A 30 0.93 11.82 8.67
N LEU A 31 2.09 11.29 8.31
CA LEU A 31 3.31 11.38 9.11
C LEU A 31 4.44 12.03 8.32
N PRO A 32 5.43 12.62 8.99
CA PRO A 32 6.67 13.06 8.36
C PRO A 32 7.32 11.94 7.55
N ALA A 33 7.91 12.27 6.40
CA ALA A 33 8.44 11.26 5.47
C ALA A 33 9.64 10.45 6.00
N ASN A 34 10.30 10.92 7.06
CA ASN A 34 11.39 10.19 7.75
C ASN A 34 10.90 9.04 8.65
N ILE A 35 9.60 8.99 8.97
CA ILE A 35 9.01 7.88 9.73
C ILE A 35 9.01 6.63 8.83
N THR A 36 9.40 5.49 9.39
CA THR A 36 9.42 4.21 8.67
C THR A 36 8.00 3.71 8.40
N ASP A 37 7.85 2.87 7.38
CA ASP A 37 6.52 2.33 7.04
C ASP A 37 5.99 1.43 8.18
N ALA A 38 6.88 0.74 8.90
CA ALA A 38 6.52 -0.08 10.06
C ALA A 38 5.97 0.78 11.22
N GLU A 39 6.65 1.86 11.58
CA GLU A 39 6.18 2.80 12.62
C GLU A 39 4.88 3.50 12.20
N GLY A 40 4.78 3.91 10.93
CA GLY A 40 3.56 4.48 10.38
C GLY A 40 2.38 3.51 10.40
N GLY A 41 2.65 2.24 10.08
CA GLY A 41 1.67 1.16 10.19
C GLY A 41 1.21 0.92 11.63
N GLN A 42 2.11 0.97 12.62
CA GLN A 42 1.73 0.87 14.04
C GLN A 42 0.80 2.00 14.46
N LYS A 43 1.16 3.26 14.14
CA LYS A 43 0.31 4.43 14.43
C LYS A 43 -1.05 4.36 13.71
N LEU A 44 -1.07 3.85 12.49
CA LEU A 44 -2.31 3.63 11.75
C LEU A 44 -3.22 2.63 12.46
N LEU A 45 -2.66 1.59 13.08
CA LEU A 45 -3.41 0.53 13.75
C LEU A 45 -3.72 0.81 15.23
N GLU A 46 -3.23 1.91 15.80
CA GLU A 46 -3.61 2.33 17.16
C GLU A 46 -5.14 2.49 17.28
N ASN A 47 -5.73 1.92 18.35
CA ASN A 47 -7.17 1.98 18.67
C ASN A 47 -8.11 1.49 17.54
N ILE A 48 -7.58 0.78 16.54
CA ILE A 48 -8.36 0.34 15.38
C ILE A 48 -9.32 -0.80 15.73
N LYS A 49 -8.95 -1.64 16.68
CA LYS A 49 -9.70 -2.84 17.08
C LYS A 49 -11.07 -2.49 17.67
N ASP A 50 -11.16 -1.40 18.43
CA ASP A 50 -12.39 -0.94 19.05
C ASP A 50 -13.35 -0.33 18.01
N THR A 51 -12.79 0.29 16.96
CA THR A 51 -13.57 0.93 15.89
C THR A 51 -14.05 -0.09 14.85
N PHE A 52 -13.23 -1.07 14.51
CA PHE A 52 -13.52 -2.05 13.45
C PHE A 52 -13.43 -3.49 13.96
N THR A 53 -14.40 -3.90 14.75
CA THR A 53 -14.45 -5.24 15.42
C THR A 53 -14.48 -6.43 14.46
N ARG A 54 -14.87 -6.21 13.20
CA ARG A 54 -14.95 -7.26 12.15
C ARG A 54 -13.65 -7.49 11.40
N LEU A 55 -12.62 -6.62 11.56
CA LEU A 55 -11.32 -6.82 10.94
C LEU A 55 -10.60 -7.99 11.61
N LYS A 56 -10.10 -8.92 10.80
CA LYS A 56 -9.40 -10.13 11.27
C LYS A 56 -8.15 -10.44 10.46
N HIS A 57 -8.01 -9.83 9.29
CA HIS A 57 -6.93 -10.14 8.35
C HIS A 57 -6.42 -8.88 7.65
N LEU A 58 -5.10 -8.76 7.50
CA LEU A 58 -4.44 -7.67 6.80
C LEU A 58 -3.60 -8.19 5.63
N PHE A 59 -3.73 -7.54 4.50
CA PHE A 59 -2.79 -7.64 3.38
C PHE A 59 -1.84 -6.46 3.42
N VAL A 60 -0.55 -6.74 3.42
CA VAL A 60 0.51 -5.72 3.45
C VAL A 60 1.51 -5.97 2.33
N ASP A 61 2.25 -4.93 1.92
CA ASP A 61 3.29 -5.10 0.92
C ASP A 61 4.59 -5.66 1.51
N GLY A 62 5.55 -6.02 0.63
CA GLY A 62 6.83 -6.60 1.03
C GLY A 62 7.74 -5.68 1.85
N GLY A 63 7.37 -4.40 2.04
CA GLY A 63 8.09 -3.46 2.91
C GLY A 63 7.91 -3.75 4.40
N TYR A 64 6.83 -4.44 4.76
CA TYR A 64 6.56 -4.83 6.15
C TYR A 64 7.33 -6.11 6.50
N LYS A 65 8.23 -5.99 7.47
CA LYS A 65 9.07 -7.12 7.93
C LYS A 65 8.28 -8.08 8.80
N ARG A 66 8.80 -9.30 8.92
CA ARG A 66 8.21 -10.36 9.76
C ARG A 66 7.94 -9.91 11.20
N THR A 67 8.87 -9.17 11.80
CA THR A 67 8.72 -8.64 13.18
C THR A 67 7.50 -7.72 13.33
N TRP A 68 7.16 -6.96 12.31
CA TRP A 68 5.96 -6.13 12.31
C TRP A 68 4.68 -6.98 12.19
N CYS A 69 4.70 -8.02 11.36
CA CYS A 69 3.58 -8.95 11.22
C CYS A 69 3.31 -9.67 12.55
N GLU A 70 4.37 -10.18 13.19
CA GLU A 70 4.29 -10.82 14.52
C GLU A 70 3.72 -9.85 15.58
N TRP A 71 4.11 -8.56 15.53
CA TRP A 71 3.55 -7.54 16.42
C TRP A 71 2.04 -7.37 16.20
N VAL A 72 1.56 -7.32 14.97
CA VAL A 72 0.12 -7.23 14.65
C VAL A 72 -0.62 -8.45 15.19
N GLU A 73 -0.10 -9.64 14.96
CA GLU A 73 -0.72 -10.91 15.43
C GLU A 73 -0.81 -10.96 16.95
N GLN A 74 0.25 -10.55 17.65
CA GLN A 74 0.28 -10.55 19.12
C GLN A 74 -0.59 -9.46 19.74
N THR A 75 -0.61 -8.26 19.15
CA THR A 75 -1.29 -7.09 19.73
C THR A 75 -2.77 -7.06 19.36
N LEU A 76 -3.09 -7.34 18.09
CA LEU A 76 -4.44 -7.22 17.56
C LEU A 76 -5.14 -8.57 17.41
N GLY A 77 -4.40 -9.68 17.39
CA GLY A 77 -4.95 -11.01 17.14
C GLY A 77 -5.41 -11.20 15.69
N TRP A 78 -4.86 -10.41 14.75
CA TRP A 78 -5.20 -10.48 13.33
C TRP A 78 -4.13 -11.24 12.57
N SER A 79 -4.52 -12.01 11.56
CA SER A 79 -3.57 -12.64 10.65
C SER A 79 -3.06 -11.61 9.64
N VAL A 80 -1.79 -11.74 9.24
CA VAL A 80 -1.13 -10.85 8.27
C VAL A 80 -0.60 -11.65 7.10
N GLU A 81 -0.93 -11.22 5.89
CA GLU A 81 -0.39 -11.77 4.65
C GLU A 81 0.46 -10.72 3.94
N VAL A 82 1.76 -11.04 3.76
CA VAL A 82 2.69 -10.17 3.02
C VAL A 82 2.59 -10.50 1.54
N VAL A 83 2.05 -9.57 0.76
CA VAL A 83 1.90 -9.70 -0.69
C VAL A 83 3.22 -9.32 -1.37
N GLN A 84 3.96 -10.32 -1.84
CA GLN A 84 5.24 -10.15 -2.52
C GLN A 84 5.08 -10.18 -4.04
N ARG A 85 5.96 -9.47 -4.75
CA ARG A 85 6.10 -9.64 -6.20
C ARG A 85 6.78 -10.97 -6.50
N PRO A 86 6.48 -11.63 -7.61
CA PRO A 86 7.16 -12.86 -8.01
C PRO A 86 8.69 -12.72 -8.11
N ASP A 87 9.15 -11.50 -8.44
CA ASP A 87 10.57 -11.14 -8.58
C ASP A 87 11.23 -10.59 -7.32
N ALA A 88 10.49 -10.47 -6.20
CA ALA A 88 10.97 -9.81 -4.99
C ALA A 88 12.24 -10.47 -4.38
N ASN A 89 12.43 -11.76 -4.60
CA ASN A 89 13.57 -12.52 -4.11
C ASN A 89 14.66 -12.76 -5.17
N PHE A 90 14.47 -12.23 -6.38
CA PHE A 90 15.45 -12.39 -7.44
C PHE A 90 16.57 -11.36 -7.26
N ARG A 91 17.75 -11.82 -6.84
CA ARG A 91 18.99 -11.05 -6.90
C ARG A 91 19.63 -11.36 -8.23
N GLY A 92 19.76 -10.35 -9.10
CA GLY A 92 20.47 -10.50 -10.38
C GLY A 92 21.87 -11.10 -10.18
N ILE A 93 22.38 -11.80 -11.19
CA ILE A 93 23.74 -12.31 -11.19
C ILE A 93 24.66 -11.15 -11.62
N TRP A 94 25.63 -10.82 -10.76
CA TRP A 94 26.69 -9.91 -11.15
C TRP A 94 27.66 -10.63 -12.10
N TRP A 95 27.94 -10.02 -13.25
CA TRP A 95 28.89 -10.56 -14.24
C TRP A 95 29.84 -9.45 -14.71
N PRO A 96 31.15 -9.71 -14.85
CA PRO A 96 32.10 -8.74 -15.35
C PRO A 96 31.78 -8.35 -16.81
N ASN A 97 31.83 -7.05 -17.12
CA ASN A 97 31.53 -6.55 -18.46
C ASN A 97 32.55 -6.94 -19.54
N ASP A 98 33.76 -7.36 -19.13
CA ASP A 98 34.88 -7.76 -19.97
C ASP A 98 34.85 -9.23 -20.41
N LYS A 99 33.88 -10.01 -19.90
CA LYS A 99 33.73 -11.44 -20.21
C LYS A 99 32.40 -11.75 -20.87
N PRO A 100 32.40 -12.61 -21.92
CA PRO A 100 31.17 -13.04 -22.56
C PRO A 100 30.29 -13.79 -21.54
N PHE A 101 28.98 -13.52 -21.57
CA PHE A 101 28.06 -14.18 -20.65
C PHE A 101 27.86 -15.65 -21.03
N PRO A 102 28.05 -16.62 -20.13
CA PRO A 102 27.93 -18.04 -20.45
C PRO A 102 26.49 -18.38 -20.87
N PRO A 103 26.30 -19.11 -22.00
CA PRO A 103 24.98 -19.45 -22.52
C PRO A 103 24.19 -20.37 -21.57
N GLU A 104 24.86 -21.14 -20.76
CA GLU A 104 24.24 -22.02 -19.74
C GLU A 104 23.57 -21.17 -18.62
N LEU A 105 24.27 -20.13 -18.14
CA LEU A 105 23.75 -19.18 -17.16
C LEU A 105 22.63 -18.32 -17.73
N GLU A 106 22.69 -17.98 -19.02
CA GLU A 106 21.62 -17.25 -19.70
C GLU A 106 20.33 -18.08 -19.75
N GLN A 107 20.41 -19.35 -20.08
CA GLN A 107 19.25 -20.26 -20.08
C GLN A 107 18.68 -20.45 -18.67
N GLU A 108 19.53 -20.57 -17.65
CA GLU A 108 19.10 -20.68 -16.27
C GLU A 108 18.41 -19.40 -15.78
N LEU A 109 18.96 -18.22 -16.14
CA LEU A 109 18.35 -16.92 -15.88
C LEU A 109 17.00 -16.78 -16.56
N LEU A 110 16.91 -17.15 -17.84
CA LEU A 110 15.66 -17.12 -18.60
C LEU A 110 14.60 -18.02 -17.96
N LYS A 111 14.97 -19.20 -17.47
CA LYS A 111 14.05 -20.10 -16.73
C LYS A 111 13.59 -19.46 -15.42
N LYS A 112 14.51 -18.87 -14.63
CA LYS A 112 14.19 -18.23 -13.34
C LYS A 112 13.42 -16.93 -13.48
N THR A 113 13.61 -16.19 -14.59
CA THR A 113 12.94 -14.92 -14.86
C THR A 113 11.71 -15.06 -15.75
N LYS A 114 11.37 -16.28 -16.15
CA LYS A 114 10.16 -16.56 -16.92
C LYS A 114 8.95 -16.07 -16.14
N GLY A 115 8.22 -15.12 -16.72
CA GLY A 115 7.07 -14.46 -16.08
C GLY A 115 7.40 -13.16 -15.34
N PHE A 116 8.68 -12.79 -15.10
CA PHE A 116 9.02 -11.51 -14.44
C PHE A 116 8.76 -10.30 -15.36
N ARG A 117 8.80 -10.51 -16.67
CA ARG A 117 8.50 -9.48 -17.68
C ARG A 117 7.01 -9.34 -17.96
N ASP A 118 6.22 -10.32 -17.55
CA ASP A 118 4.79 -10.29 -17.75
C ASP A 118 4.13 -9.41 -16.69
N PHE A 119 3.17 -8.61 -17.12
CA PHE A 119 2.37 -7.84 -16.18
C PHE A 119 1.44 -8.78 -15.41
N VAL A 120 1.82 -9.10 -14.18
CA VAL A 120 1.01 -9.91 -13.27
C VAL A 120 0.25 -8.99 -12.31
N VAL A 121 -1.07 -9.01 -12.40
CA VAL A 121 -1.92 -8.35 -11.41
C VAL A 121 -1.83 -9.16 -10.11
N ILE A 122 -1.16 -8.59 -9.12
CA ILE A 122 -1.07 -9.21 -7.79
C ILE A 122 -2.36 -8.91 -7.04
N PRO A 123 -3.20 -9.93 -6.75
CA PRO A 123 -4.45 -9.72 -6.00
C PRO A 123 -4.18 -8.99 -4.67
N ARG A 124 -5.10 -8.13 -4.27
CA ARG A 124 -5.08 -7.36 -3.02
C ARG A 124 -4.11 -6.17 -2.98
N ARG A 125 -2.94 -6.23 -3.61
CA ARG A 125 -1.99 -5.12 -3.60
C ARG A 125 -2.52 -3.88 -4.33
N TRP A 126 -3.06 -4.06 -5.53
CA TRP A 126 -3.57 -2.96 -6.36
C TRP A 126 -4.73 -2.17 -5.72
N VAL A 127 -5.37 -2.73 -4.68
CA VAL A 127 -6.50 -2.09 -4.01
C VAL A 127 -6.10 -0.76 -3.39
N VAL A 128 -4.97 -0.70 -2.67
CA VAL A 128 -4.43 0.55 -2.11
C VAL A 128 -3.95 1.49 -3.20
N GLU A 129 -3.27 0.97 -4.22
CA GLU A 129 -2.80 1.76 -5.37
C GLU A 129 -3.99 2.44 -6.09
N ARG A 130 -5.10 1.72 -6.28
CA ARG A 130 -6.35 2.27 -6.80
C ARG A 130 -6.92 3.38 -5.92
N THR A 131 -6.87 3.22 -4.61
CA THR A 131 -7.33 4.26 -3.68
C THR A 131 -6.49 5.54 -3.81
N PHE A 132 -5.17 5.40 -3.91
CA PHE A 132 -4.31 6.55 -4.21
C PHE A 132 -4.63 7.18 -5.57
N ALA A 133 -4.93 6.38 -6.60
CA ALA A 133 -5.33 6.89 -7.90
C ALA A 133 -6.64 7.70 -7.81
N TRP A 134 -7.60 7.31 -6.97
CA TRP A 134 -8.80 8.14 -6.77
C TRP A 134 -8.49 9.51 -6.19
N PHE A 135 -7.47 9.64 -5.33
CA PHE A 135 -7.09 10.94 -4.78
C PHE A 135 -6.58 11.90 -5.85
N THR A 136 -5.99 11.40 -6.94
CA THR A 136 -5.48 12.27 -8.00
C THR A 136 -6.57 13.05 -8.73
N PHE A 137 -7.84 12.58 -8.69
CA PHE A 137 -8.98 13.31 -9.22
C PHE A 137 -9.38 14.51 -8.36
N TYR A 138 -8.82 14.63 -7.16
CA TYR A 138 -9.10 15.73 -6.25
C TYR A 138 -7.87 16.63 -6.12
N ARG A 139 -7.98 17.84 -6.65
CA ARG A 139 -6.88 18.81 -6.71
C ARG A 139 -6.11 18.98 -5.39
N ARG A 140 -6.82 19.04 -4.25
CA ARG A 140 -6.21 19.20 -2.92
C ARG A 140 -5.48 17.95 -2.42
N LEU A 141 -5.83 16.78 -2.92
CA LEU A 141 -5.19 15.52 -2.54
C LEU A 141 -4.07 15.12 -3.48
N ASN A 142 -3.96 15.74 -4.66
CA ASN A 142 -2.90 15.44 -5.61
C ASN A 142 -1.52 15.85 -5.07
N ARG A 143 -1.47 16.97 -4.35
CA ARG A 143 -0.28 17.41 -3.61
C ARG A 143 -0.69 17.83 -2.20
N ASP A 144 0.24 17.70 -1.26
CA ASP A 144 0.04 18.08 0.13
C ASP A 144 0.49 19.54 0.34
N TYR A 145 -0.49 20.42 0.37
CA TYR A 145 -0.29 21.86 0.58
C TYR A 145 -0.71 22.34 1.97
N ASP A 146 -1.38 21.48 2.73
CA ASP A 146 -1.96 21.85 4.00
C ASP A 146 -0.87 21.94 5.08
N LEU A 147 -0.95 22.96 5.93
CA LEU A 147 -0.01 23.17 7.03
C LEU A 147 -0.11 22.02 8.06
N LEU A 148 -1.34 21.65 8.40
CA LEU A 148 -1.64 20.62 9.39
C LEU A 148 -1.95 19.28 8.71
N PRO A 149 -1.34 18.18 9.15
CA PRO A 149 -1.64 16.83 8.65
C PRO A 149 -3.12 16.47 8.76
N GLU A 150 -3.77 16.85 9.87
CA GLU A 150 -5.17 16.59 10.18
C GLU A 150 -6.11 17.20 9.13
N THR A 151 -5.73 18.33 8.53
CA THR A 151 -6.50 18.95 7.45
C THR A 151 -6.51 18.04 6.22
N THR A 152 -5.36 17.47 5.84
CA THR A 152 -5.28 16.53 4.72
C THR A 152 -6.05 15.25 5.03
N GLU A 153 -6.00 14.73 6.27
CA GLU A 153 -6.77 13.57 6.70
C GLU A 153 -8.28 13.83 6.57
N ALA A 154 -8.75 15.00 7.02
CA ALA A 154 -10.14 15.40 6.89
C ALA A 154 -10.60 15.49 5.43
N PHE A 155 -9.75 15.99 4.52
CA PHE A 155 -10.04 16.01 3.08
C PHE A 155 -10.11 14.60 2.49
N ILE A 156 -9.27 13.67 2.94
CA ILE A 156 -9.33 12.26 2.52
C ILE A 156 -10.66 11.65 2.96
N TYR A 157 -11.07 11.82 4.21
CA TYR A 157 -12.36 11.30 4.70
C TYR A 157 -13.55 11.92 3.97
N THR A 158 -13.55 13.25 3.73
CA THR A 158 -14.61 13.93 2.97
C THR A 158 -14.70 13.37 1.55
N THR A 159 -13.56 13.17 0.90
CA THR A 159 -13.49 12.59 -0.44
C THR A 159 -14.04 11.17 -0.47
N MET A 160 -13.67 10.35 0.51
CA MET A 160 -14.16 8.97 0.63
C MET A 160 -15.65 8.91 0.93
N SER A 161 -16.16 9.77 1.80
CA SER A 161 -17.60 9.90 2.07
C SER A 161 -18.38 10.20 0.79
N ARG A 162 -17.91 11.17 -0.01
CA ARG A 162 -18.53 11.47 -1.31
C ARG A 162 -18.52 10.28 -2.26
N LEU A 163 -17.39 9.57 -2.36
CA LEU A 163 -17.26 8.39 -3.21
C LEU A 163 -18.21 7.28 -2.77
N THR A 164 -18.27 7.03 -1.46
CA THR A 164 -19.14 5.99 -0.87
C THR A 164 -20.62 6.30 -1.11
N LEU A 165 -21.03 7.54 -0.85
CA LEU A 165 -22.40 7.99 -1.10
C LEU A 165 -22.80 7.85 -2.56
N ARG A 166 -21.91 8.22 -3.47
CA ARG A 166 -22.15 8.06 -4.91
C ARG A 166 -22.38 6.60 -5.30
N ARG A 167 -21.53 5.70 -4.79
CA ARG A 167 -21.69 4.25 -5.03
C ARG A 167 -22.97 3.69 -4.43
N LEU A 168 -23.36 4.12 -3.25
CA LEU A 168 -24.61 3.73 -2.62
C LEU A 168 -25.81 4.14 -3.47
N VAL A 169 -25.81 5.38 -3.97
CA VAL A 169 -26.87 5.87 -4.87
C VAL A 169 -26.93 5.05 -6.16
N GLU A 170 -25.79 4.72 -6.78
CA GLU A 170 -25.71 3.88 -7.96
C GLU A 170 -26.25 2.45 -7.69
N MET A 171 -25.91 1.87 -6.55
CA MET A 171 -26.44 0.54 -6.14
C MET A 171 -27.97 0.52 -5.91
N VAL A 172 -28.53 1.63 -5.43
CA VAL A 172 -29.98 1.74 -5.23
C VAL A 172 -30.73 1.97 -6.55
N ARG A 173 -30.13 2.72 -7.48
CA ARG A 173 -30.72 3.01 -8.80
C ARG A 173 -30.71 1.81 -9.74
N GLU A 174 -29.67 1.00 -9.66
CA GLU A 174 -29.48 -0.21 -10.47
C GLU A 174 -29.39 -1.43 -9.54
N PRO A 175 -30.51 -1.95 -9.01
CA PRO A 175 -30.48 -3.21 -8.27
C PRO A 175 -29.97 -4.31 -9.21
N ARG A 176 -28.83 -4.92 -8.86
CA ARG A 176 -28.23 -6.00 -9.64
C ARG A 176 -29.28 -7.08 -9.89
N GLN A 177 -29.68 -7.22 -11.16
CA GLN A 177 -30.36 -8.44 -11.58
C GLN A 177 -29.38 -9.60 -11.33
N LYS A 178 -29.77 -10.53 -10.45
CA LYS A 178 -29.06 -11.78 -10.19
C LYS A 178 -29.32 -12.76 -11.28
#